data_7893a9df10f2c03d2612c5ec5881e476
#
_entry.id   7893a9df10f2c03d2612c5ec5881e476
#
_cell.length_a   1.000
_cell.length_b   1.000
_cell.length_c   1.000
_cell.angle_alpha   90.00
_cell.angle_beta   90.00
_cell.angle_gamma   90.00
#
_symmetry.space_group_name_H-M   'P 1'
#
loop_
_entity.id
_entity.type
_entity.pdbx_description
1 polymer ?
#
loop_
_entity_poly.entity_id
_entity_poly.type
_entity_poly.pdbx_seq_one_letter_code
_entity_poly.pdbx_strand_id
1 'polypeptide(L)'
;MIHSKRDMMDAYHDTVTRSAGLVPMVVEQSSRGERAYDIYSRLLKERIIFVTAEVEDHMATLIVAQLLFLESENPEKEIAMYINSPGGVVTAGLSIYDTMQYIKPAVSTLCIGQACSMGSLL
;
A
#
# COMPACT_ATOMS: atom_id res chain seq x y z
N MET A 1 -10.96 -8.60 -10.99
CA MET A 1 -12.00 -8.53 -9.95
C MET A 1 -11.38 -8.72 -8.58
N ILE A 2 -11.77 -7.91 -7.63
CA ILE A 2 -11.33 -8.06 -6.26
C ILE A 2 -12.29 -9.04 -5.59
N HIS A 3 -11.77 -10.13 -5.04
CA HIS A 3 -12.61 -11.18 -4.49
C HIS A 3 -13.02 -10.89 -3.06
N SER A 4 -12.05 -10.73 -2.17
CA SER A 4 -12.33 -10.46 -0.78
C SER A 4 -11.22 -9.64 -0.15
N LYS A 5 -11.53 -9.06 1.00
CA LYS A 5 -10.56 -8.36 1.84
C LYS A 5 -9.40 -9.26 2.20
N ARG A 6 -9.71 -10.53 2.53
CA ARG A 6 -8.70 -11.50 2.92
C ARG A 6 -7.75 -11.81 1.76
N ASP A 7 -8.30 -11.98 0.56
CA ASP A 7 -7.49 -12.28 -0.63
C ASP A 7 -6.52 -11.15 -0.95
N MET A 8 -6.98 -9.90 -0.82
CA MET A 8 -6.11 -8.74 -1.02
C MET A 8 -4.99 -8.68 0.00
N MET A 9 -5.29 -8.94 1.27
CA MET A 9 -4.29 -8.92 2.33
C MET A 9 -3.26 -10.04 2.14
N ASP A 10 -3.71 -11.21 1.72
CA ASP A 10 -2.81 -12.33 1.47
C ASP A 10 -1.88 -12.04 0.29
N ALA A 11 -2.40 -11.47 -0.79
CA ALA A 11 -1.60 -11.09 -1.95
C ALA A 11 -0.58 -10.01 -1.61
N TYR A 12 -0.99 -9.02 -0.83
CA TYR A 12 -0.11 -7.95 -0.37
C TYR A 12 1.01 -8.49 0.50
N HIS A 13 0.67 -9.34 1.47
CA HIS A 13 1.63 -9.97 2.36
C HIS A 13 2.67 -10.76 1.56
N ASP A 14 2.22 -11.56 0.62
CA ASP A 14 3.09 -12.39 -0.19
C ASP A 14 4.09 -11.55 -0.98
N THR A 15 3.62 -10.47 -1.58
CA THR A 15 4.48 -9.57 -2.36
C THR A 15 5.48 -8.84 -1.48
N VAL A 16 5.05 -8.34 -0.33
CA VAL A 16 5.94 -7.64 0.61
C VAL A 16 7.03 -8.58 1.09
N THR A 17 6.68 -9.81 1.42
CA THR A 17 7.65 -10.81 1.88
C THR A 17 8.69 -11.12 0.81
N ARG A 18 8.28 -11.27 -0.43
CA ARG A 18 9.20 -11.51 -1.55
C ARG A 18 10.13 -10.34 -1.81
N SER A 19 9.61 -9.13 -1.72
CA SER A 19 10.36 -7.92 -2.06
C SER A 19 11.30 -7.48 -0.96
N ALA A 20 10.87 -7.57 0.29
CA ALA A 20 11.57 -7.02 1.44
C ALA A 20 12.31 -8.08 2.27
N GLY A 21 12.13 -9.37 1.98
CA GLY A 21 12.67 -10.46 2.79
C GLY A 21 11.89 -10.61 4.08
N LEU A 22 12.59 -10.55 5.22
CA LEU A 22 11.96 -10.74 6.53
C LEU A 22 11.12 -9.51 6.91
N VAL A 23 9.82 -9.75 7.15
CA VAL A 23 8.89 -8.71 7.57
C VAL A 23 8.50 -8.94 9.02
N PRO A 24 8.65 -7.92 9.89
CA PRO A 24 8.25 -8.06 11.30
C PRO A 24 6.75 -8.36 11.44
N MET A 25 6.42 -9.18 12.42
CA MET A 25 5.05 -9.54 12.73
C MET A 25 4.55 -8.77 13.94
N VAL A 26 3.27 -8.46 13.93
CA VAL A 26 2.58 -7.80 15.04
C VAL A 26 1.46 -8.70 15.51
N VAL A 27 1.36 -8.92 16.82
CA VAL A 27 0.29 -9.70 17.41
C VAL A 27 -0.72 -8.74 18.03
N GLU A 28 -1.97 -8.91 17.64
CA GLU A 28 -3.07 -8.10 18.12
C GLU A 28 -4.05 -8.97 18.89
N GLN A 29 -4.43 -8.54 20.08
CA GLN A 29 -5.42 -9.24 20.90
C GLN A 29 -6.77 -8.56 20.81
N SER A 30 -7.82 -9.36 20.74
CA SER A 30 -9.18 -8.87 20.71
C SER A 30 -10.06 -9.83 21.50
N SER A 31 -11.35 -9.48 21.65
CA SER A 31 -12.34 -10.34 22.28
C SER A 31 -12.52 -11.68 21.56
N ARG A 32 -12.05 -11.77 20.32
CA ARG A 32 -12.12 -12.98 19.51
C ARG A 32 -10.84 -13.80 19.53
N GLY A 33 -9.84 -13.40 20.31
CA GLY A 33 -8.57 -14.07 20.41
C GLY A 33 -7.42 -13.27 19.82
N GLU A 34 -6.28 -13.92 19.65
CA GLU A 34 -5.09 -13.32 19.08
C GLU A 34 -5.09 -13.41 17.56
N ARG A 35 -4.55 -12.39 16.91
CA ARG A 35 -4.38 -12.36 15.48
C ARG A 35 -3.03 -11.77 15.12
N ALA A 36 -2.27 -12.47 14.29
CA ALA A 36 -0.97 -12.00 13.84
C ALA A 36 -1.09 -11.36 12.45
N TYR A 37 -0.43 -10.23 12.28
CA TYR A 37 -0.31 -9.52 11.02
C TYR A 37 1.15 -9.21 10.76
N ASP A 38 1.59 -9.17 9.50
CA ASP A 38 2.83 -8.48 9.22
C ASP A 38 2.61 -6.97 9.43
N ILE A 39 3.70 -6.24 9.66
CA ILE A 39 3.59 -4.83 10.02
C ILE A 39 2.91 -4.00 8.92
N TYR A 40 3.14 -4.31 7.65
CA TYR A 40 2.54 -3.55 6.56
C TYR A 40 1.04 -3.82 6.45
N SER A 41 0.62 -5.06 6.63
CA SER A 41 -0.81 -5.40 6.63
C SER A 41 -1.54 -4.75 7.80
N ARG A 42 -0.89 -4.69 8.96
CA ARG A 42 -1.48 -4.02 10.13
C ARG A 42 -1.65 -2.53 9.89
N LEU A 43 -0.66 -1.89 9.28
CA LEU A 43 -0.73 -0.47 8.95
C LEU A 43 -1.75 -0.19 7.86
N LEU A 44 -1.96 -1.12 6.94
CA LEU A 44 -3.01 -0.97 5.93
C LEU A 44 -4.39 -0.85 6.56
N LYS A 45 -4.64 -1.53 7.68
CA LYS A 45 -5.89 -1.39 8.43
C LYS A 45 -6.09 0.04 8.93
N GLU A 46 -5.00 0.76 9.17
CA GLU A 46 -5.03 2.18 9.56
C GLU A 46 -5.02 3.12 8.36
N ARG A 47 -5.22 2.59 7.16
CA ARG A 47 -5.25 3.31 5.89
C ARG A 47 -3.89 3.94 5.55
N ILE A 48 -2.84 3.21 5.86
CA ILE A 48 -1.46 3.61 5.57
C ILE A 48 -0.87 2.64 4.55
N ILE A 49 -0.38 3.19 3.44
CA ILE A 49 0.24 2.42 2.36
C ILE A 49 1.72 2.80 2.30
N PHE A 50 2.59 1.79 2.17
CA PHE A 50 4.03 2.01 2.01
C PHE A 50 4.46 1.70 0.59
N VAL A 51 5.25 2.61 0.02
CA VAL A 51 5.93 2.41 -1.26
C VAL A 51 7.42 2.38 -0.94
N THR A 52 7.95 1.19 -0.68
CA THR A 52 9.30 1.01 -0.15
C THR A 52 10.28 0.34 -1.10
N ALA A 53 9.82 -0.05 -2.27
CA ALA A 53 10.64 -0.72 -3.27
C ALA A 53 10.63 0.08 -4.56
N GLU A 54 11.42 -0.37 -5.54
CA GLU A 54 11.39 0.22 -6.87
C GLU A 54 9.98 0.14 -7.44
N VAL A 55 9.52 1.23 -8.03
CA VAL A 55 8.19 1.30 -8.64
C VAL A 55 8.25 0.60 -10.00
N GLU A 56 7.65 -0.59 -10.06
CA GLU A 56 7.57 -1.40 -11.27
C GLU A 56 6.14 -1.93 -11.40
N ASP A 57 5.81 -2.60 -12.51
CA ASP A 57 4.43 -2.93 -12.83
C ASP A 57 3.72 -3.75 -11.75
N HIS A 58 4.39 -4.74 -11.20
CA HIS A 58 3.80 -5.59 -10.16
C HIS A 58 3.52 -4.81 -8.89
N MET A 59 4.48 -4.00 -8.45
CA MET A 59 4.31 -3.15 -7.27
C MET A 59 3.19 -2.15 -7.49
N ALA A 60 3.15 -1.52 -8.66
CA ALA A 60 2.12 -0.54 -8.99
C ALA A 60 0.72 -1.16 -8.94
N THR A 61 0.57 -2.37 -9.47
CA THR A 61 -0.71 -3.08 -9.44
C THR A 61 -1.19 -3.29 -8.01
N LEU A 62 -0.28 -3.67 -7.11
CA LEU A 62 -0.64 -3.89 -5.72
C LEU A 62 -0.99 -2.59 -4.99
N ILE A 63 -0.26 -1.51 -5.27
CA ILE A 63 -0.58 -0.20 -4.69
C ILE A 63 -1.95 0.28 -5.18
N VAL A 64 -2.23 0.15 -6.46
CA VAL A 64 -3.53 0.51 -7.02
C VAL A 64 -4.64 -0.31 -6.37
N ALA A 65 -4.43 -1.61 -6.22
CA ALA A 65 -5.41 -2.49 -5.57
C ALA A 65 -5.68 -2.06 -4.12
N GLN A 66 -4.63 -1.67 -3.38
CA GLN A 66 -4.80 -1.18 -2.01
C GLN A 66 -5.59 0.12 -1.95
N LEU A 67 -5.31 1.05 -2.87
CA LEU A 67 -6.05 2.31 -2.94
C LEU A 67 -7.54 2.06 -3.19
N LEU A 68 -7.85 1.21 -4.16
CA LEU A 68 -9.24 0.87 -4.48
C LEU A 68 -9.92 0.14 -3.33
N PHE A 69 -9.20 -0.74 -2.66
CA PHE A 69 -9.72 -1.44 -1.50
C PHE A 69 -10.07 -0.47 -0.37
N LEU A 70 -9.17 0.46 -0.05
CA LEU A 70 -9.41 1.43 1.02
C LEU A 70 -10.55 2.37 0.67
N GLU A 71 -10.69 2.74 -0.60
CA GLU A 71 -11.84 3.51 -1.05
C GLU A 71 -13.14 2.76 -0.79
N SER A 72 -13.18 1.46 -1.11
CA SER A 72 -14.37 0.65 -0.90
C SER A 72 -14.74 0.49 0.57
N GLU A 73 -13.75 0.50 1.46
CA GLU A 73 -14.00 0.40 2.90
C GLU A 73 -14.59 1.69 3.47
N ASN A 74 -14.08 2.83 3.07
CA ASN A 74 -14.60 4.13 3.50
C ASN A 74 -14.16 5.21 2.50
N PRO A 75 -15.05 5.63 1.60
CA PRO A 75 -14.70 6.61 0.57
C PRO A 75 -14.48 8.02 1.10
N GLU A 76 -14.82 8.30 2.35
CA GLU A 76 -14.69 9.63 2.92
C GLU A 76 -13.41 9.82 3.73
N LYS A 77 -12.76 8.73 4.15
CA LYS A 77 -11.62 8.81 5.05
C LYS A 77 -10.31 8.91 4.30
N GLU A 78 -9.43 9.80 4.75
CA GLU A 78 -8.12 10.03 4.15
C GLU A 78 -7.25 8.77 4.17
N ILE A 79 -6.43 8.66 3.14
CA ILE A 79 -5.41 7.61 3.00
C ILE A 79 -4.05 8.27 3.11
N ALA A 80 -3.14 7.70 3.88
CA ALA A 80 -1.77 8.18 3.99
C ALA A 80 -0.85 7.23 3.20
N MET A 81 0.07 7.81 2.42
CA MET A 81 1.04 7.05 1.65
C MET A 81 2.45 7.50 2.03
N TYR A 82 3.25 6.57 2.53
CA TYR A 82 4.64 6.81 2.86
C TYR A 82 5.52 6.28 1.74
N ILE A 83 6.34 7.14 1.17
CA ILE A 83 7.15 6.81 0.02
C ILE A 83 8.63 6.87 0.39
N ASN A 84 9.31 5.75 0.25
CA ASN A 84 10.75 5.63 0.40
C ASN A 84 11.24 4.75 -0.75
N SER A 85 11.24 5.30 -1.95
CA SER A 85 11.50 4.57 -3.18
C SER A 85 12.56 5.30 -3.99
N PRO A 86 13.46 4.57 -4.66
CA PRO A 86 14.42 5.17 -5.59
C PRO A 86 13.77 5.64 -6.90
N GLY A 87 12.47 5.43 -7.07
CA GLY A 87 11.77 5.68 -8.31
C GLY A 87 11.50 4.38 -9.06
N GLY A 88 11.47 4.44 -10.37
CA GLY A 88 11.25 3.24 -11.17
C GLY A 88 10.60 3.53 -12.51
N VAL A 89 9.78 2.61 -12.98
CA VAL A 89 9.14 2.69 -14.29
C VAL A 89 8.11 3.80 -14.34
N VAL A 90 8.22 4.70 -15.30
CA VAL A 90 7.36 5.88 -15.42
C VAL A 90 5.89 5.49 -15.55
N THR A 91 5.57 4.52 -16.41
CA THR A 91 4.19 4.08 -16.61
C THR A 91 3.58 3.47 -15.36
N ALA A 92 4.38 2.74 -14.58
CA ALA A 92 3.93 2.17 -13.31
C ALA A 92 3.60 3.28 -12.30
N GLY A 93 4.48 4.28 -12.19
CA GLY A 93 4.24 5.43 -11.31
C GLY A 93 3.03 6.23 -11.71
N LEU A 94 2.80 6.41 -13.01
CA LEU A 94 1.64 7.12 -13.49
C LEU A 94 0.33 6.40 -13.18
N SER A 95 0.32 5.06 -13.21
CA SER A 95 -0.88 4.31 -12.86
C SER A 95 -1.28 4.52 -11.40
N ILE A 96 -0.30 4.62 -10.51
CA ILE A 96 -0.56 4.94 -9.10
C ILE A 96 -1.09 6.37 -8.99
N TYR A 97 -0.42 7.31 -9.63
CA TYR A 97 -0.83 8.72 -9.61
C TYR A 97 -2.25 8.90 -10.12
N ASP A 98 -2.59 8.31 -11.25
CA ASP A 98 -3.92 8.41 -11.83
C ASP A 98 -4.98 7.84 -10.89
N THR A 99 -4.69 6.74 -10.24
CA THR A 99 -5.62 6.16 -9.26
C THR A 99 -5.82 7.08 -8.07
N MET A 100 -4.75 7.70 -7.57
CA MET A 100 -4.85 8.67 -6.47
C MET A 100 -5.75 9.86 -6.83
N GLN A 101 -5.73 10.27 -8.10
CA GLN A 101 -6.60 11.35 -8.58
C GLN A 101 -8.03 10.90 -8.81
N TYR A 102 -8.22 9.63 -9.15
CA TYR A 102 -9.52 9.06 -9.49
C TYR A 102 -10.37 8.77 -8.26
N ILE A 103 -9.78 8.23 -7.20
CA ILE A 103 -10.52 7.80 -6.01
C ILE A 103 -11.04 8.99 -5.21
N LYS A 104 -12.12 8.77 -4.46
CA LYS A 104 -12.76 9.82 -3.68
C LYS A 104 -11.96 10.25 -2.44
N PRO A 105 -11.35 9.33 -1.65
CA PRO A 105 -10.57 9.75 -0.50
C PRO A 105 -9.39 10.63 -0.89
N ALA A 106 -9.11 11.63 -0.05
CA ALA A 106 -7.88 12.40 -0.17
C ALA A 106 -6.70 11.49 0.16
N VAL A 107 -5.61 11.63 -0.59
CA VAL A 107 -4.39 10.86 -0.35
C VAL A 107 -3.29 11.83 0.02
N SER A 108 -2.80 11.75 1.26
CA SER A 108 -1.63 12.52 1.68
C SER A 108 -0.38 11.67 1.45
N THR A 109 0.70 12.33 1.03
CA THR A 109 1.96 11.65 0.77
C THR A 109 3.07 12.21 1.64
N LEU A 110 3.93 11.33 2.14
CA LEU A 110 5.14 11.70 2.85
C LEU A 110 6.31 10.99 2.19
N CYS A 111 7.25 11.76 1.67
CA CYS A 111 8.45 11.21 1.05
C CYS A 111 9.57 11.20 2.08
N ILE A 112 10.15 10.03 2.32
CA ILE A 112 11.21 9.83 3.30
C ILE A 112 12.45 9.32 2.56
N GLY A 113 13.62 9.81 2.95
CA GLY A 113 14.89 9.37 2.36
C GLY A 113 15.00 9.78 0.90
N GLN A 114 15.30 8.83 0.03
CA GLN A 114 15.46 9.09 -1.40
C GLN A 114 14.15 8.93 -2.17
N ALA A 115 13.19 9.78 -1.92
CA ALA A 115 12.00 9.82 -2.76
C ALA A 115 12.28 10.70 -3.96
N CYS A 116 13.00 10.19 -4.93
CA CYS A 116 13.41 10.95 -6.10
C CYS A 116 12.63 10.52 -7.35
N SER A 117 12.70 11.34 -8.40
CA SER A 117 12.10 11.07 -9.70
C SER A 117 10.63 10.65 -9.57
N MET A 118 10.31 9.41 -9.93
CA MET A 118 8.95 8.91 -9.96
C MET A 118 8.32 8.84 -8.57
N GLY A 119 9.12 8.57 -7.53
CA GLY A 119 8.63 8.59 -6.16
C GLY A 119 8.06 9.94 -5.75
N SER A 120 8.72 11.03 -6.14
CA SER A 120 8.26 12.38 -5.79
C SER A 120 7.04 12.84 -6.59
N LEU A 121 6.75 12.19 -7.70
CA LEU A 121 5.55 12.48 -8.49
C LEU A 121 4.28 12.07 -7.75
N LEU A 122 4.38 11.00 -7.00
CA LEU A 122 3.24 10.48 -6.24
C LEU A 122 2.98 11.35 -5.02
#